data_0c98eb282b845b1bd8ec5315dc6eb806
#
_entry.id   0c98eb282b845b1bd8ec5315dc6eb806
#
_cell.length_a   1.000
_cell.length_b   1.000
_cell.length_c   1.000
_cell.angle_alpha   90.00
_cell.angle_beta   90.00
_cell.angle_gamma   90.00
#
_symmetry.space_group_name_H-M   'P 1'
#
loop_
_entity.id
_entity.type
_entity.pdbx_description
1 polymer ?
#
loop_
_entity_poly.entity_id
_entity_poly.type
_entity_poly.pdbx_seq_one_letter_code
_entity_poly.pdbx_strand_id
1 'polypeptide(L)'
;MRQAATAPAATLVIFGALGDLTRRLLVPALVNLANLGLLAPETVLLGVSFHECDDEGLRRALDEFVKEGPGWARLRAQVHYMRGDFTDATTFTALAAKLGGNVVFYLATAPGFFGPIVDALGDAGLLDEAKGFRRIVIEKPFGTDLASAQALNRRILARVSEAQVYRIDHFLGKETVQNIMVARFGNTLFESIWNNRYVDHVQITAAEAINVGRRGKFYDATGALRDMVPNHLFQLLAMIGMEPPIGFDADAIRTEKGKVIAAILPIDPSEAIRGRYGAGTINGKAIAAYVDEPDVDPAGRTETFAAMM
;
A
#
# COMPACT_ATOMS: atom_id res chain seq x y z
N MET A 1 -10.94 16.25 -19.28
CA MET A 1 -10.30 15.78 -18.01
C MET A 1 -9.93 17.00 -17.18
N ARG A 2 -10.36 17.12 -15.94
CA ARG A 2 -9.83 18.14 -15.04
C ARG A 2 -8.36 17.79 -14.78
N GLN A 3 -7.47 18.74 -14.99
CA GLN A 3 -6.07 18.61 -14.62
C GLN A 3 -5.99 18.29 -13.12
N ALA A 4 -5.20 17.29 -12.71
CA ALA A 4 -5.05 16.96 -11.31
C ALA A 4 -4.54 18.19 -10.55
N ALA A 5 -5.21 18.52 -9.44
CA ALA A 5 -4.80 19.66 -8.62
C ALA A 5 -3.50 19.34 -7.88
N THR A 6 -2.67 20.37 -7.71
CA THR A 6 -1.47 20.27 -6.85
C THR A 6 -1.89 19.91 -5.42
N ALA A 7 -1.28 18.90 -4.83
CA ALA A 7 -1.51 18.56 -3.43
C ALA A 7 -1.10 19.74 -2.52
N PRO A 8 -1.86 20.04 -1.47
CA PRO A 8 -1.51 21.10 -0.53
C PRO A 8 -0.17 20.81 0.16
N ALA A 9 0.55 21.85 0.53
CA ALA A 9 1.80 21.73 1.26
C ALA A 9 1.59 20.96 2.57
N ALA A 10 2.47 19.99 2.83
CA ALA A 10 2.43 19.15 4.01
C ALA A 10 3.83 18.67 4.40
N THR A 11 4.00 18.30 5.66
CA THR A 11 5.15 17.51 6.07
C THR A 11 4.83 16.01 5.88
N LEU A 12 5.60 15.33 5.04
CA LEU A 12 5.54 13.89 4.91
C LEU A 12 6.55 13.26 5.87
N VAL A 13 6.05 12.70 6.96
CA VAL A 13 6.85 11.96 7.94
C VAL A 13 6.92 10.50 7.51
N ILE A 14 8.13 9.99 7.21
CA ILE A 14 8.34 8.62 6.76
C ILE A 14 9.03 7.82 7.86
N PHE A 15 8.29 6.94 8.51
CA PHE A 15 8.85 5.95 9.42
C PHE A 15 9.50 4.81 8.63
N GLY A 16 10.77 4.55 8.85
CA GLY A 16 11.56 3.62 8.03
C GLY A 16 12.26 4.31 6.84
N ALA A 17 12.70 5.55 7.02
CA ALA A 17 13.23 6.41 5.97
C ALA A 17 14.43 5.84 5.20
N LEU A 18 15.26 5.01 5.83
CA LEU A 18 16.43 4.37 5.21
C LEU A 18 16.13 2.99 4.59
N GLY A 19 14.86 2.54 4.65
CA GLY A 19 14.41 1.27 4.08
C GLY A 19 14.34 1.29 2.54
N ASP A 20 14.37 0.09 1.94
CA ASP A 20 14.31 -0.08 0.48
C ASP A 20 13.04 0.52 -0.14
N LEU A 21 11.89 0.37 0.52
CA LEU A 21 10.64 0.95 0.03
C LEU A 21 10.75 2.47 -0.13
N THR A 22 11.26 3.15 0.88
CA THR A 22 11.43 4.61 0.87
C THR A 22 12.38 5.03 -0.24
N ARG A 23 13.58 4.42 -0.29
CA ARG A 23 14.64 4.83 -1.21
C ARG A 23 14.31 4.50 -2.67
N ARG A 24 13.82 3.29 -2.94
CA ARG A 24 13.66 2.75 -4.30
C ARG A 24 12.33 3.08 -4.94
N LEU A 25 11.29 3.31 -4.17
CA LEU A 25 9.94 3.47 -4.70
C LEU A 25 9.27 4.77 -4.26
N LEU A 26 9.21 5.06 -2.96
CA LEU A 26 8.43 6.19 -2.46
C LEU A 26 9.04 7.54 -2.86
N VAL A 27 10.33 7.75 -2.60
CA VAL A 27 10.98 9.04 -2.93
C VAL A 27 11.08 9.26 -4.44
N PRO A 28 11.43 8.28 -5.30
CA PRO A 28 11.30 8.44 -6.74
C PRO A 28 9.89 8.81 -7.22
N ALA A 29 8.83 8.24 -6.60
CA ALA A 29 7.45 8.62 -6.92
C ALA A 29 7.14 10.08 -6.51
N LEU A 30 7.60 10.53 -5.34
CA LEU A 30 7.45 11.92 -4.91
C LEU A 30 8.18 12.90 -5.86
N VAL A 31 9.35 12.53 -6.35
CA VAL A 31 10.08 13.33 -7.34
C VAL A 31 9.33 13.42 -8.66
N ASN A 32 8.70 12.33 -9.11
CA ASN A 32 7.83 12.37 -10.28
C ASN A 32 6.65 13.32 -10.08
N LEU A 33 5.99 13.27 -8.92
CA LEU A 33 4.91 14.20 -8.59
C LEU A 33 5.40 15.67 -8.55
N ALA A 34 6.60 15.91 -8.01
CA ALA A 34 7.21 17.23 -7.98
C ALA A 34 7.52 17.75 -9.41
N ASN A 35 8.02 16.89 -10.29
CA ASN A 35 8.28 17.23 -11.70
C ASN A 35 7.00 17.53 -12.48
N LEU A 36 5.90 16.86 -12.16
CA LEU A 36 4.58 17.07 -12.76
C LEU A 36 3.83 18.28 -12.16
N GLY A 37 4.39 18.97 -11.17
CA GLY A 37 3.74 20.08 -10.48
C GLY A 37 2.56 19.65 -9.59
N LEU A 38 2.47 18.36 -9.27
CA LEU A 38 1.41 17.79 -8.43
C LEU A 38 1.75 17.79 -6.93
N LEU A 39 2.99 18.11 -6.57
CA LEU A 39 3.44 18.25 -5.20
C LEU A 39 3.79 19.72 -4.93
N ALA A 40 3.24 20.30 -3.86
CA ALA A 40 3.53 21.68 -3.49
C ALA A 40 5.03 21.90 -3.22
N PRO A 41 5.62 23.02 -3.66
CA PRO A 41 7.05 23.29 -3.47
C PRO A 41 7.51 23.30 -2.02
N GLU A 42 6.62 23.65 -1.09
CA GLU A 42 6.85 23.76 0.35
C GLU A 42 6.70 22.40 1.06
N THR A 43 6.47 21.32 0.32
CA THR A 43 6.39 19.97 0.92
C THR A 43 7.71 19.59 1.54
N VAL A 44 7.67 19.24 2.82
CA VAL A 44 8.83 18.78 3.61
C VAL A 44 8.80 17.25 3.71
N LEU A 45 9.97 16.62 3.60
CA LEU A 45 10.15 15.20 3.84
C LEU A 45 10.97 15.03 5.12
N LEU A 46 10.35 14.48 6.17
CA LEU A 46 10.99 14.17 7.43
C LEU A 46 11.13 12.65 7.59
N GLY A 47 12.33 12.14 7.39
CA GLY A 47 12.64 10.73 7.59
C GLY A 47 12.88 10.40 9.06
N VAL A 48 12.23 9.35 9.57
CA VAL A 48 12.43 8.84 10.94
C VAL A 48 12.95 7.41 10.87
N SER A 49 14.04 7.12 11.59
CA SER A 49 14.61 5.78 11.67
C SER A 49 15.47 5.66 12.93
N PHE A 50 15.71 4.44 13.40
CA PHE A 50 16.55 4.16 14.57
C PHE A 50 18.06 4.21 14.30
N HIS A 51 18.46 4.17 13.03
CA HIS A 51 19.86 4.24 12.63
C HIS A 51 20.48 5.62 12.91
N GLU A 52 21.77 5.63 13.16
CA GLU A 52 22.53 6.88 13.19
C GLU A 52 22.68 7.43 11.78
N CYS A 53 22.15 8.64 11.57
CA CYS A 53 22.18 9.36 10.32
C CYS A 53 21.89 10.84 10.58
N ASP A 54 22.19 11.69 9.63
CA ASP A 54 21.81 13.10 9.60
C ASP A 54 21.07 13.44 8.30
N ASP A 55 20.70 14.70 8.13
CA ASP A 55 19.99 15.17 6.94
C ASP A 55 20.75 14.85 5.66
N GLU A 56 22.07 15.08 5.66
CA GLU A 56 22.89 14.85 4.47
C GLU A 56 23.15 13.37 4.20
N GLY A 57 23.24 12.55 5.24
CA GLY A 57 23.31 11.09 5.14
C GLY A 57 22.06 10.51 4.51
N LEU A 58 20.87 10.98 4.94
CA LEU A 58 19.61 10.57 4.31
C LEU A 58 19.55 11.04 2.86
N ARG A 59 19.90 12.30 2.56
CA ARG A 59 19.91 12.83 1.19
C ARG A 59 20.79 11.99 0.26
N ARG A 60 22.01 11.64 0.69
CA ARG A 60 22.92 10.78 -0.08
C ARG A 60 22.35 9.39 -0.33
N ALA A 61 21.70 8.80 0.69
CA ALA A 61 21.07 7.49 0.54
C ALA A 61 19.89 7.50 -0.45
N LEU A 62 19.23 8.64 -0.62
CA LEU A 62 18.15 8.84 -1.57
C LEU A 62 18.69 9.16 -2.98
N ASP A 63 19.79 9.91 -3.10
CA ASP A 63 20.43 10.27 -4.37
C ASP A 63 20.74 9.03 -5.24
N GLU A 64 21.03 7.88 -4.62
CA GLU A 64 21.34 6.63 -5.33
C GLU A 64 20.20 6.12 -6.22
N PHE A 65 18.94 6.47 -5.90
CA PHE A 65 17.75 5.92 -6.56
C PHE A 65 16.91 6.95 -7.29
N VAL A 66 17.31 8.20 -7.25
CA VAL A 66 16.57 9.31 -7.86
C VAL A 66 17.39 9.89 -9.02
N LYS A 67 16.74 10.14 -10.14
CA LYS A 67 17.37 10.87 -11.25
C LYS A 67 17.52 12.34 -10.89
N GLU A 68 18.68 12.89 -11.18
CA GLU A 68 18.90 14.33 -11.07
C GLU A 68 17.91 15.11 -11.92
N GLY A 69 17.48 16.25 -11.39
CA GLY A 69 16.52 17.11 -12.07
C GLY A 69 15.90 18.15 -11.12
N PRO A 70 15.12 19.11 -11.67
CA PRO A 70 14.60 20.24 -10.89
C PRO A 70 13.65 19.82 -9.77
N GLY A 71 12.86 18.77 -9.98
CA GLY A 71 11.97 18.22 -8.94
C GLY A 71 12.75 17.65 -7.77
N TRP A 72 13.82 16.90 -8.04
CA TRP A 72 14.66 16.36 -6.98
C TRP A 72 15.45 17.46 -6.27
N ALA A 73 16.11 18.37 -7.01
CA ALA A 73 16.87 19.45 -6.40
C ALA A 73 16.05 20.24 -5.38
N ARG A 74 14.78 20.52 -5.70
CA ARG A 74 13.84 21.22 -4.80
C ARG A 74 13.46 20.36 -3.61
N LEU A 75 13.02 19.11 -3.83
CA LEU A 75 12.60 18.22 -2.76
C LEU A 75 13.77 17.88 -1.83
N ARG A 76 14.96 17.64 -2.37
CA ARG A 76 16.19 17.35 -1.63
C ARG A 76 16.54 18.42 -0.60
N ALA A 77 16.34 19.68 -0.93
CA ALA A 77 16.54 20.78 0.00
C ALA A 77 15.60 20.77 1.21
N GLN A 78 14.43 20.10 1.08
CA GLN A 78 13.41 19.94 2.12
C GLN A 78 13.45 18.58 2.80
N VAL A 79 14.49 17.76 2.55
CA VAL A 79 14.68 16.48 3.22
C VAL A 79 15.37 16.69 4.56
N HIS A 80 14.75 16.21 5.62
CA HIS A 80 15.28 16.22 6.99
C HIS A 80 15.28 14.82 7.57
N TYR A 81 16.13 14.59 8.54
CA TYR A 81 16.24 13.32 9.26
C TYR A 81 16.03 13.51 10.76
N MET A 82 15.40 12.55 11.36
CA MET A 82 15.28 12.44 12.81
C MET A 82 15.57 11.00 13.24
N ARG A 83 16.59 10.81 14.06
CA ARG A 83 16.79 9.54 14.73
C ARG A 83 15.70 9.34 15.77
N GLY A 84 15.09 8.15 15.80
CA GLY A 84 14.08 7.82 16.80
C GLY A 84 13.73 6.34 16.80
N ASP A 85 13.45 5.82 17.98
CA ASP A 85 12.89 4.49 18.18
C ASP A 85 11.37 4.59 18.12
N PHE A 86 10.73 3.73 17.34
CA PHE A 86 9.27 3.74 17.15
C PHE A 86 8.50 3.25 18.38
N THR A 87 9.19 2.76 19.39
CA THR A 87 8.64 2.30 20.68
C THR A 87 8.90 3.27 21.83
N ASP A 88 9.70 4.32 21.60
CA ASP A 88 10.05 5.31 22.62
C ASP A 88 9.19 6.57 22.49
N ALA A 89 8.44 6.91 23.54
CA ALA A 89 7.59 8.09 23.62
C ALA A 89 8.37 9.41 23.42
N THR A 90 9.66 9.44 23.77
CA THR A 90 10.51 10.63 23.59
C THR A 90 10.70 10.98 22.11
N THR A 91 10.72 9.96 21.22
CA THR A 91 10.73 10.15 19.77
C THR A 91 9.52 10.96 19.31
N PHE A 92 8.34 10.63 19.79
CA PHE A 92 7.09 11.30 19.37
C PHE A 92 6.95 12.69 20.00
N THR A 93 7.46 12.91 21.20
CA THR A 93 7.56 14.24 21.80
C THR A 93 8.48 15.14 20.99
N ALA A 94 9.65 14.64 20.58
CA ALA A 94 10.58 15.38 19.73
C ALA A 94 9.99 15.63 18.33
N LEU A 95 9.24 14.68 17.79
CA LEU A 95 8.53 14.82 16.52
C LEU A 95 7.45 15.93 16.60
N ALA A 96 6.68 15.96 17.70
CA ALA A 96 5.65 16.97 17.92
C ALA A 96 6.21 18.41 17.89
N ALA A 97 7.41 18.61 18.42
CA ALA A 97 8.08 19.91 18.40
C ALA A 97 8.51 20.38 17.00
N LYS A 98 8.61 19.45 16.04
CA LYS A 98 9.01 19.75 14.66
C LYS A 98 7.83 19.91 13.68
N LEU A 99 6.63 19.47 14.06
CA LEU A 99 5.49 19.40 13.16
C LEU A 99 4.52 20.57 13.36
N GLY A 100 4.09 21.14 12.24
CA GLY A 100 3.04 22.14 12.15
C GLY A 100 2.23 21.93 10.87
N GLY A 101 1.09 22.64 10.75
CA GLY A 101 0.26 22.57 9.54
C GLY A 101 -0.18 21.14 9.18
N ASN A 102 -0.24 20.85 7.90
CA ASN A 102 -0.66 19.54 7.37
C ASN A 102 0.43 18.48 7.52
N VAL A 103 0.06 17.28 7.91
CA VAL A 103 1.02 16.17 8.06
C VAL A 103 0.46 14.87 7.49
N VAL A 104 1.31 14.14 6.79
CA VAL A 104 1.08 12.76 6.36
C VAL A 104 2.11 11.87 7.03
N PHE A 105 1.67 10.90 7.81
CA PHE A 105 2.51 9.87 8.43
C PHE A 105 2.51 8.63 7.55
N TYR A 106 3.65 8.32 6.95
CA TYR A 106 3.82 7.14 6.09
C TYR A 106 4.55 6.04 6.86
N LEU A 107 3.90 4.90 7.06
CA LEU A 107 4.44 3.78 7.81
C LEU A 107 5.18 2.80 6.86
N ALA A 108 6.40 3.16 6.44
CA ALA A 108 7.27 2.33 5.61
C ALA A 108 8.13 1.39 6.47
N THR A 109 7.51 0.73 7.44
CA THR A 109 8.16 -0.12 8.45
C THR A 109 7.66 -1.56 8.40
N ALA A 110 8.25 -2.44 9.19
CA ALA A 110 7.69 -3.77 9.40
C ALA A 110 6.29 -3.69 10.04
N PRO A 111 5.36 -4.59 9.67
CA PRO A 111 3.94 -4.52 10.08
C PRO A 111 3.72 -4.49 11.59
N GLY A 112 4.62 -5.11 12.37
CA GLY A 112 4.54 -5.10 13.83
C GLY A 112 4.61 -3.71 14.46
N PHE A 113 5.13 -2.70 13.75
CA PHE A 113 5.20 -1.33 14.23
C PHE A 113 3.98 -0.46 13.90
N PHE A 114 3.05 -0.90 13.02
CA PHE A 114 1.92 -0.07 12.62
C PHE A 114 1.06 0.38 13.81
N GLY A 115 0.60 -0.58 14.61
CA GLY A 115 -0.18 -0.28 15.81
C GLY A 115 0.59 0.58 16.83
N PRO A 116 1.79 0.16 17.27
CA PRO A 116 2.62 0.96 18.20
C PRO A 116 2.85 2.40 17.76
N ILE A 117 3.18 2.64 16.48
CA ILE A 117 3.39 4.00 15.96
C ILE A 117 2.09 4.82 16.04
N VAL A 118 0.94 4.24 15.64
CA VAL A 118 -0.33 4.95 15.69
C VAL A 118 -0.74 5.30 17.12
N ASP A 119 -0.53 4.38 18.08
CA ASP A 119 -0.78 4.68 19.48
C ASP A 119 0.11 5.81 19.99
N ALA A 120 1.40 5.76 19.72
CA ALA A 120 2.34 6.78 20.16
C ALA A 120 2.09 8.15 19.51
N LEU A 121 1.69 8.19 18.24
CA LEU A 121 1.22 9.41 17.57
C LEU A 121 -0.01 9.98 18.27
N GLY A 122 -0.97 9.12 18.65
CA GLY A 122 -2.17 9.52 19.39
C GLY A 122 -1.85 10.06 20.79
N ASP A 123 -1.00 9.36 21.53
CA ASP A 123 -0.59 9.75 22.88
C ASP A 123 0.18 11.08 22.90
N ALA A 124 0.93 11.37 21.83
CA ALA A 124 1.61 12.65 21.63
C ALA A 124 0.73 13.78 21.07
N GLY A 125 -0.58 13.54 20.84
CA GLY A 125 -1.50 14.52 20.26
C GLY A 125 -1.24 14.87 18.80
N LEU A 126 -0.46 14.05 18.08
CA LEU A 126 -0.04 14.29 16.69
C LEU A 126 -1.12 13.96 15.65
N LEU A 127 -2.23 13.36 16.07
CA LEU A 127 -3.34 12.98 15.20
C LEU A 127 -4.51 13.96 15.24
N ASP A 128 -4.41 15.03 16.07
CA ASP A 128 -5.41 16.09 16.11
C ASP A 128 -5.32 16.99 14.87
N GLU A 129 -6.46 17.23 14.24
CA GLU A 129 -6.60 18.02 13.02
C GLU A 129 -6.89 19.53 13.24
N ALA A 130 -6.85 20.01 14.48
CA ALA A 130 -7.13 21.42 14.79
C ALA A 130 -6.21 22.42 14.06
N LYS A 131 -4.98 21.99 13.71
CA LYS A 131 -3.96 22.85 13.06
C LYS A 131 -3.67 22.49 11.60
N GLY A 132 -4.43 21.59 11.03
CA GLY A 132 -4.23 21.06 9.68
C GLY A 132 -4.54 19.57 9.62
N PHE A 133 -4.72 19.04 8.42
CA PHE A 133 -5.06 17.64 8.29
C PHE A 133 -3.93 16.72 8.80
N ARG A 134 -4.33 15.57 9.32
CA ARG A 134 -3.47 14.45 9.71
C ARG A 134 -3.88 13.23 8.95
N ARG A 135 -2.96 12.60 8.25
CA ARG A 135 -3.26 11.39 7.47
C ARG A 135 -2.23 10.32 7.80
N ILE A 136 -2.69 9.09 7.89
CA ILE A 136 -1.83 7.92 8.12
C ILE A 136 -1.91 7.05 6.88
N VAL A 137 -0.75 6.75 6.31
CA VAL A 137 -0.60 5.83 5.17
C VAL A 137 0.04 4.55 5.67
N ILE A 138 -0.63 3.43 5.45
CA ILE A 138 -0.24 2.11 5.97
C ILE A 138 -0.05 1.16 4.80
N GLU A 139 1.13 0.54 4.76
CA GLU A 139 1.49 -0.45 3.76
C GLU A 139 0.95 -1.85 4.07
N LYS A 140 0.98 -2.71 3.07
CA LYS A 140 0.73 -4.14 3.20
C LYS A 140 1.91 -4.84 3.89
N PRO A 141 1.66 -5.91 4.69
CA PRO A 141 0.37 -6.54 4.98
C PRO A 141 -0.38 -5.87 6.14
N PHE A 142 -1.70 -5.80 6.02
CA PHE A 142 -2.59 -5.30 7.07
C PHE A 142 -3.14 -6.46 7.89
N GLY A 143 -2.35 -6.95 8.82
CA GLY A 143 -2.57 -8.22 9.51
C GLY A 143 -2.09 -9.43 8.68
N THR A 144 -2.03 -10.60 9.29
CA THR A 144 -1.66 -11.88 8.69
C THR A 144 -2.86 -12.80 8.47
N ASP A 145 -3.96 -12.52 9.17
CA ASP A 145 -5.25 -13.22 9.11
C ASP A 145 -6.39 -12.26 9.46
N LEU A 146 -7.63 -12.74 9.39
CA LEU A 146 -8.82 -11.92 9.68
C LEU A 146 -8.80 -11.36 11.09
N ALA A 147 -8.42 -12.16 12.09
CA ALA A 147 -8.43 -11.74 13.50
C ALA A 147 -7.41 -10.63 13.76
N SER A 148 -6.19 -10.79 13.27
CA SER A 148 -5.12 -9.80 13.40
C SER A 148 -5.41 -8.53 12.60
N ALA A 149 -6.00 -8.65 11.39
CA ALA A 149 -6.43 -7.50 10.60
C ALA A 149 -7.52 -6.70 11.31
N GLN A 150 -8.53 -7.37 11.87
CA GLN A 150 -9.59 -6.73 12.66
C GLN A 150 -9.03 -6.08 13.94
N ALA A 151 -8.10 -6.75 14.63
CA ALA A 151 -7.47 -6.19 15.82
C ALA A 151 -6.67 -4.91 15.51
N LEU A 152 -5.86 -4.95 14.44
CA LEU A 152 -5.13 -3.77 13.98
C LEU A 152 -6.07 -2.64 13.56
N ASN A 153 -7.13 -2.96 12.83
CA ASN A 153 -8.13 -1.98 12.41
C ASN A 153 -8.81 -1.30 13.61
N ARG A 154 -9.27 -2.08 14.59
CA ARG A 154 -9.86 -1.52 15.83
C ARG A 154 -8.86 -0.64 16.58
N ARG A 155 -7.60 -1.06 16.68
CA ARG A 155 -6.54 -0.29 17.35
C ARG A 155 -6.32 1.06 16.68
N ILE A 156 -6.24 1.09 15.36
CA ILE A 156 -6.05 2.32 14.60
C ILE A 156 -7.27 3.24 14.74
N LEU A 157 -8.48 2.70 14.54
CA LEU A 157 -9.71 3.50 14.59
C LEU A 157 -10.11 3.94 16.01
N ALA A 158 -9.48 3.41 17.05
CA ALA A 158 -9.57 3.97 18.40
C ALA A 158 -8.81 5.31 18.55
N ARG A 159 -7.89 5.63 17.63
CA ARG A 159 -7.06 6.83 17.66
C ARG A 159 -7.42 7.87 16.60
N VAL A 160 -7.97 7.43 15.46
CA VAL A 160 -8.27 8.28 14.30
C VAL A 160 -9.60 7.89 13.65
N SER A 161 -10.18 8.79 12.88
CA SER A 161 -11.31 8.47 12.01
C SER A 161 -10.86 7.71 10.76
N GLU A 162 -11.78 6.96 10.14
CA GLU A 162 -11.50 6.25 8.88
C GLU A 162 -11.04 7.21 7.76
N ALA A 163 -11.54 8.46 7.75
CA ALA A 163 -11.14 9.48 6.78
C ALA A 163 -9.66 9.90 6.87
N GLN A 164 -9.00 9.60 7.99
CA GLN A 164 -7.59 9.90 8.20
C GLN A 164 -6.66 8.75 7.78
N VAL A 165 -7.19 7.56 7.46
CA VAL A 165 -6.41 6.34 7.21
C VAL A 165 -6.43 5.96 5.74
N TYR A 166 -5.25 5.73 5.17
CA TYR A 166 -5.04 5.28 3.79
C TYR A 166 -4.29 3.95 3.82
N ARG A 167 -5.00 2.87 3.51
CA ARG A 167 -4.41 1.53 3.36
C ARG A 167 -4.01 1.34 1.91
N ILE A 168 -2.73 1.13 1.67
CA ILE A 168 -2.17 1.04 0.33
C ILE A 168 -2.40 -0.34 -0.27
N ASP A 169 -3.00 -0.35 -1.46
CA ASP A 169 -2.98 -1.47 -2.39
C ASP A 169 -2.39 -1.00 -3.73
N HIS A 170 -1.16 -1.42 -4.02
CA HIS A 170 -0.44 -0.98 -5.22
C HIS A 170 -1.10 -1.42 -6.53
N PHE A 171 -2.00 -2.41 -6.53
CA PHE A 171 -2.76 -2.79 -7.73
C PHE A 171 -3.67 -1.66 -8.19
N LEU A 172 -4.24 -0.90 -7.27
CA LEU A 172 -5.08 0.26 -7.61
C LEU A 172 -4.30 1.39 -8.28
N GLY A 173 -2.98 1.43 -8.11
CA GLY A 173 -2.10 2.38 -8.79
C GLY A 173 -1.66 1.94 -10.19
N LYS A 174 -1.92 0.70 -10.60
CA LYS A 174 -1.56 0.21 -11.94
C LYS A 174 -2.50 0.81 -12.99
N GLU A 175 -1.92 1.35 -14.06
CA GLU A 175 -2.67 1.96 -15.17
C GLU A 175 -3.68 0.98 -15.77
N THR A 176 -3.29 -0.28 -15.97
CA THR A 176 -4.18 -1.33 -16.46
C THR A 176 -5.39 -1.58 -15.57
N VAL A 177 -5.25 -1.42 -14.26
CA VAL A 177 -6.36 -1.56 -13.30
C VAL A 177 -7.25 -0.32 -13.34
N GLN A 178 -6.68 0.88 -13.39
CA GLN A 178 -7.45 2.12 -13.53
C GLN A 178 -8.24 2.17 -14.83
N ASN A 179 -7.72 1.56 -15.90
CA ASN A 179 -8.41 1.45 -17.19
C ASN A 179 -9.73 0.66 -17.11
N ILE A 180 -9.93 -0.21 -16.12
CA ILE A 180 -11.22 -0.88 -15.89
C ILE A 180 -12.33 0.16 -15.65
N MET A 181 -12.06 1.17 -14.82
CA MET A 181 -13.03 2.24 -14.54
C MET A 181 -13.33 3.07 -15.77
N VAL A 182 -12.29 3.39 -16.56
CA VAL A 182 -12.46 4.14 -17.81
C VAL A 182 -13.25 3.34 -18.84
N ALA A 183 -12.93 2.06 -19.03
CA ALA A 183 -13.64 1.20 -19.96
C ALA A 183 -15.13 1.06 -19.60
N ARG A 184 -15.42 0.86 -18.30
CA ARG A 184 -16.80 0.63 -17.84
C ARG A 184 -17.65 1.90 -17.83
N PHE A 185 -17.12 3.01 -17.33
CA PHE A 185 -17.90 4.21 -17.02
C PHE A 185 -17.58 5.41 -17.94
N GLY A 186 -16.55 5.31 -18.74
CA GLY A 186 -16.19 6.31 -19.74
C GLY A 186 -16.52 5.91 -21.16
N ASN A 187 -17.14 4.74 -21.37
CA ASN A 187 -17.43 4.20 -22.70
C ASN A 187 -18.86 3.62 -22.77
N THR A 188 -19.74 4.35 -23.40
CA THR A 188 -21.17 4.01 -23.53
C THR A 188 -21.41 2.64 -24.18
N LEU A 189 -20.49 2.17 -25.03
CA LEU A 189 -20.61 0.85 -25.66
C LEU A 189 -20.55 -0.26 -24.61
N PHE A 190 -19.60 -0.18 -23.70
CA PHE A 190 -19.45 -1.18 -22.65
C PHE A 190 -20.47 -1.02 -21.52
N GLU A 191 -20.83 0.20 -21.17
CA GLU A 191 -21.79 0.48 -20.10
C GLU A 191 -23.12 -0.25 -20.33
N SER A 192 -23.64 -0.25 -21.57
CA SER A 192 -24.93 -0.86 -21.91
C SER A 192 -24.94 -2.40 -21.83
N ILE A 193 -23.80 -3.05 -22.00
CA ILE A 193 -23.67 -4.53 -22.03
C ILE A 193 -22.95 -5.11 -20.79
N TRP A 194 -22.47 -4.27 -19.88
CA TRP A 194 -21.76 -4.71 -18.68
C TRP A 194 -22.72 -5.07 -17.56
N ASN A 195 -23.49 -6.13 -17.76
CA ASN A 195 -24.48 -6.62 -16.81
C ASN A 195 -24.73 -8.13 -17.01
N ASN A 196 -25.46 -8.74 -16.10
CA ASN A 196 -25.75 -10.18 -16.06
C ASN A 196 -26.61 -10.71 -17.22
N ARG A 197 -27.11 -9.87 -18.12
CA ARG A 197 -27.81 -10.31 -19.33
C ARG A 197 -26.86 -10.65 -20.45
N TYR A 198 -25.66 -10.06 -20.45
CA TYR A 198 -24.68 -10.16 -21.54
C TYR A 198 -23.37 -10.77 -21.08
N VAL A 199 -23.00 -10.63 -19.80
CA VAL A 199 -21.80 -11.21 -19.22
C VAL A 199 -22.17 -12.48 -18.46
N ASP A 200 -21.68 -13.62 -18.94
CA ASP A 200 -21.92 -14.92 -18.32
C ASP A 200 -21.10 -15.09 -17.04
N HIS A 201 -19.82 -14.82 -17.11
CA HIS A 201 -18.91 -14.90 -15.95
C HIS A 201 -17.70 -13.99 -16.10
N VAL A 202 -16.98 -13.78 -15.00
CA VAL A 202 -15.73 -13.03 -14.94
C VAL A 202 -14.63 -13.93 -14.38
N GLN A 203 -13.48 -13.97 -15.06
CA GLN A 203 -12.28 -14.64 -14.57
C GLN A 203 -11.20 -13.60 -14.29
N ILE A 204 -10.65 -13.61 -13.09
CA ILE A 204 -9.56 -12.73 -12.69
C ILE A 204 -8.34 -13.58 -12.37
N THR A 205 -7.29 -13.43 -13.16
CA THR A 205 -6.04 -14.16 -12.98
C THR A 205 -4.90 -13.19 -12.70
N ALA A 206 -4.18 -13.43 -11.59
CA ALA A 206 -2.92 -12.78 -11.28
C ALA A 206 -1.82 -13.86 -11.20
N ALA A 207 -1.00 -13.93 -12.23
CA ALA A 207 0.08 -14.91 -12.32
C ALA A 207 1.42 -14.19 -12.46
N GLU A 208 2.42 -14.68 -11.74
CA GLU A 208 3.80 -14.19 -11.82
C GLU A 208 4.72 -15.30 -12.32
N ALA A 209 5.66 -14.95 -13.21
CA ALA A 209 6.66 -15.85 -13.74
C ALA A 209 7.98 -15.73 -12.97
N ILE A 210 7.89 -15.65 -11.63
CA ILE A 210 9.04 -15.60 -10.72
C ILE A 210 8.85 -16.60 -9.57
N ASN A 211 9.95 -17.12 -9.05
CA ASN A 211 9.93 -17.90 -7.82
C ASN A 211 9.92 -17.01 -6.58
N VAL A 212 9.74 -17.60 -5.38
CA VAL A 212 9.68 -16.85 -4.12
C VAL A 212 11.04 -16.23 -3.75
N GLY A 213 12.15 -16.85 -4.10
CA GLY A 213 13.51 -16.37 -3.89
C GLY A 213 13.76 -15.93 -2.44
N ARG A 214 14.30 -14.73 -2.26
CA ARG A 214 14.65 -14.18 -0.93
C ARG A 214 13.44 -13.83 -0.05
N ARG A 215 12.21 -14.00 -0.52
CA ARG A 215 10.99 -13.71 0.23
C ARG A 215 10.41 -14.96 0.93
N GLY A 216 11.15 -16.08 0.95
CA GLY A 216 10.69 -17.35 1.51
C GLY A 216 10.07 -17.21 2.88
N LYS A 217 10.78 -16.63 3.84
CA LYS A 217 10.30 -16.44 5.21
C LYS A 217 8.96 -15.66 5.31
N PHE A 218 8.81 -14.62 4.53
CA PHE A 218 7.56 -13.85 4.50
C PHE A 218 6.43 -14.65 3.85
N TYR A 219 6.73 -15.21 2.69
CA TYR A 219 5.72 -15.89 1.87
C TYR A 219 5.23 -17.18 2.53
N ASP A 220 6.13 -17.91 3.21
CA ASP A 220 5.80 -19.13 3.92
C ASP A 220 4.82 -18.93 5.07
N ALA A 221 4.88 -17.76 5.70
CA ALA A 221 3.91 -17.36 6.73
C ALA A 221 2.55 -16.89 6.18
N THR A 222 2.46 -16.53 4.88
CA THR A 222 1.29 -15.86 4.30
C THR A 222 0.56 -16.74 3.28
N GLY A 223 1.26 -17.22 2.27
CA GLY A 223 0.74 -17.97 1.12
C GLY A 223 0.00 -17.11 0.08
N ALA A 224 -0.23 -17.69 -1.10
CA ALA A 224 -0.87 -17.00 -2.22
C ALA A 224 -2.29 -16.53 -1.89
N LEU A 225 -3.06 -17.34 -1.17
CA LEU A 225 -4.43 -17.01 -0.80
C LEU A 225 -4.50 -15.69 -0.04
N ARG A 226 -3.76 -15.57 1.07
CA ARG A 226 -3.78 -14.37 1.91
C ARG A 226 -3.05 -13.19 1.30
N ASP A 227 -1.99 -13.46 0.52
CA ASP A 227 -1.19 -12.40 -0.08
C ASP A 227 -1.90 -11.70 -1.26
N MET A 228 -2.76 -12.41 -1.99
CA MET A 228 -3.32 -11.93 -3.26
C MET A 228 -4.84 -11.76 -3.25
N VAL A 229 -5.60 -12.69 -2.67
CA VAL A 229 -7.04 -12.76 -2.88
C VAL A 229 -7.82 -11.69 -2.12
N PRO A 230 -7.73 -11.56 -0.76
CA PRO A 230 -8.57 -10.64 0.01
C PRO A 230 -8.19 -9.18 -0.17
N ASN A 231 -7.17 -8.89 -0.93
CA ASN A 231 -6.70 -7.56 -1.27
C ASN A 231 -6.79 -7.32 -2.79
N HIS A 232 -5.75 -7.65 -3.53
CA HIS A 232 -5.61 -7.32 -4.95
C HIS A 232 -6.75 -7.86 -5.81
N LEU A 233 -7.08 -9.16 -5.68
CA LEU A 233 -8.13 -9.76 -6.53
C LEU A 233 -9.52 -9.25 -6.14
N PHE A 234 -9.80 -9.04 -4.84
CA PHE A 234 -11.07 -8.47 -4.42
C PHE A 234 -11.19 -6.99 -4.79
N GLN A 235 -10.11 -6.23 -4.87
CA GLN A 235 -10.15 -4.88 -5.43
C GLN A 235 -10.52 -4.90 -6.90
N LEU A 236 -9.92 -5.81 -7.70
CA LEU A 236 -10.28 -5.97 -9.11
C LEU A 236 -11.73 -6.42 -9.26
N LEU A 237 -12.16 -7.42 -8.50
CA LEU A 237 -13.55 -7.91 -8.51
C LEU A 237 -14.53 -6.78 -8.16
N ALA A 238 -14.23 -5.99 -7.14
CA ALA A 238 -15.07 -4.86 -6.76
C ALA A 238 -15.16 -3.81 -7.88
N MET A 239 -14.05 -3.47 -8.55
CA MET A 239 -14.05 -2.53 -9.68
C MET A 239 -14.78 -3.09 -10.91
N ILE A 240 -14.76 -4.39 -11.12
CA ILE A 240 -15.45 -5.06 -12.21
C ILE A 240 -16.95 -5.18 -11.93
N GLY A 241 -17.34 -5.46 -10.69
CA GLY A 241 -18.73 -5.74 -10.30
C GLY A 241 -19.53 -4.55 -9.79
N MET A 242 -18.88 -3.43 -9.41
CA MET A 242 -19.59 -2.29 -8.82
C MET A 242 -20.55 -1.60 -9.78
N GLU A 243 -21.60 -1.00 -9.26
CA GLU A 243 -22.49 -0.15 -10.03
C GLU A 243 -21.82 1.20 -10.36
N PRO A 244 -22.31 1.96 -11.38
CA PRO A 244 -21.80 3.29 -11.67
C PRO A 244 -21.91 4.19 -10.42
N PRO A 245 -20.78 4.76 -9.95
CA PRO A 245 -20.83 5.64 -8.80
C PRO A 245 -21.49 6.98 -9.15
N ILE A 246 -22.15 7.62 -8.19
CA ILE A 246 -22.80 8.94 -8.39
C ILE A 246 -21.79 10.06 -8.71
N GLY A 247 -20.50 9.81 -8.49
CA GLY A 247 -19.37 10.70 -8.79
C GLY A 247 -18.06 9.93 -8.72
N PHE A 248 -16.99 10.53 -9.24
CA PHE A 248 -15.66 9.92 -9.22
C PHE A 248 -14.81 10.37 -8.01
N ASP A 249 -15.47 10.80 -6.92
CA ASP A 249 -14.79 11.01 -5.66
C ASP A 249 -14.54 9.69 -4.90
N ALA A 250 -13.64 9.73 -3.93
CA ALA A 250 -13.20 8.54 -3.21
C ALA A 250 -14.34 7.86 -2.44
N ASP A 251 -15.29 8.63 -1.89
CA ASP A 251 -16.37 8.07 -1.06
C ASP A 251 -17.44 7.40 -1.92
N ALA A 252 -17.80 7.99 -3.05
CA ALA A 252 -18.73 7.39 -4.01
C ALA A 252 -18.18 6.04 -4.54
N ILE A 253 -16.91 6.00 -4.96
CA ILE A 253 -16.25 4.78 -5.44
C ILE A 253 -16.16 3.74 -4.33
N ARG A 254 -15.77 4.14 -3.12
CA ARG A 254 -15.65 3.24 -1.96
C ARG A 254 -16.99 2.63 -1.58
N THR A 255 -18.06 3.41 -1.63
CA THR A 255 -19.43 2.96 -1.35
C THR A 255 -19.85 1.86 -2.32
N GLU A 256 -19.68 2.07 -3.62
CA GLU A 256 -20.08 1.06 -4.62
C GLU A 256 -19.22 -0.21 -4.52
N LYS A 257 -17.91 -0.10 -4.31
CA LYS A 257 -17.04 -1.26 -4.06
C LYS A 257 -17.47 -2.03 -2.81
N GLY A 258 -17.85 -1.33 -1.74
CA GLY A 258 -18.35 -1.94 -0.51
C GLY A 258 -19.60 -2.77 -0.72
N LYS A 259 -20.54 -2.33 -1.56
CA LYS A 259 -21.75 -3.08 -1.92
C LYS A 259 -21.42 -4.41 -2.58
N VAL A 260 -20.46 -4.43 -3.52
CA VAL A 260 -20.01 -5.67 -4.17
C VAL A 260 -19.45 -6.65 -3.15
N ILE A 261 -18.51 -6.18 -2.31
CA ILE A 261 -17.88 -7.05 -1.31
C ILE A 261 -18.92 -7.60 -0.32
N ALA A 262 -19.89 -6.79 0.08
CA ALA A 262 -20.96 -7.23 0.99
C ALA A 262 -21.93 -8.24 0.33
N ALA A 263 -22.04 -8.25 -0.99
CA ALA A 263 -22.90 -9.17 -1.74
C ALA A 263 -22.23 -10.52 -2.04
N ILE A 264 -20.91 -10.66 -1.83
CA ILE A 264 -20.20 -11.92 -2.04
C ILE A 264 -20.66 -12.93 -0.99
N LEU A 265 -21.13 -14.08 -1.45
CA LEU A 265 -21.47 -15.19 -0.58
C LEU A 265 -20.20 -15.82 0.00
N PRO A 266 -20.28 -16.45 1.19
CA PRO A 266 -19.18 -17.22 1.72
C PRO A 266 -18.74 -18.30 0.72
N ILE A 267 -17.46 -18.33 0.40
CA ILE A 267 -16.88 -19.33 -0.52
C ILE A 267 -16.89 -20.68 0.19
N ASP A 268 -17.42 -21.72 -0.46
CA ASP A 268 -17.31 -23.08 0.03
C ASP A 268 -15.82 -23.52 -0.09
N PRO A 269 -15.20 -23.96 1.01
CA PRO A 269 -13.82 -24.48 0.98
C PRO A 269 -13.60 -25.61 -0.01
N SER A 270 -14.63 -26.39 -0.37
CA SER A 270 -14.55 -27.46 -1.37
C SER A 270 -14.40 -26.93 -2.81
N GLU A 271 -14.77 -25.68 -3.06
CA GLU A 271 -14.63 -24.98 -4.34
C GLU A 271 -13.31 -24.20 -4.44
N ALA A 272 -12.49 -24.26 -3.40
CA ALA A 272 -11.18 -23.62 -3.38
C ALA A 272 -10.06 -24.64 -3.62
N ILE A 273 -9.22 -24.39 -4.60
CA ILE A 273 -8.07 -25.20 -4.94
C ILE A 273 -6.79 -24.48 -4.54
N ARG A 274 -5.90 -25.17 -3.83
CA ARG A 274 -4.58 -24.67 -3.46
C ARG A 274 -3.49 -25.61 -3.96
N GLY A 275 -2.38 -25.05 -4.40
CA GLY A 275 -1.24 -25.82 -4.89
C GLY A 275 0.09 -25.14 -4.62
N ARG A 276 1.17 -25.85 -4.88
CA ARG A 276 2.54 -25.33 -4.82
C ARG A 276 3.26 -25.64 -6.12
N TYR A 277 4.14 -24.76 -6.56
CA TYR A 277 4.96 -25.07 -7.72
C TYR A 277 6.03 -26.13 -7.37
N GLY A 278 6.22 -27.07 -8.28
CA GLY A 278 7.32 -28.02 -8.26
C GLY A 278 8.55 -27.46 -8.96
N ALA A 279 9.62 -28.25 -8.99
CA ALA A 279 10.77 -27.93 -9.82
C ALA A 279 10.36 -27.85 -11.30
N GLY A 280 10.92 -26.88 -12.03
CA GLY A 280 10.53 -26.64 -13.40
C GLY A 280 11.48 -25.69 -14.13
N THR A 281 10.97 -25.06 -15.19
CA THR A 281 11.74 -24.12 -16.00
C THR A 281 10.90 -22.87 -16.27
N ILE A 282 11.46 -21.68 -16.00
CA ILE A 282 10.87 -20.39 -16.36
C ILE A 282 11.83 -19.67 -17.29
N ASN A 283 11.37 -19.28 -18.48
CA ASN A 283 12.18 -18.59 -19.50
C ASN A 283 13.53 -19.31 -19.79
N GLY A 284 13.51 -20.64 -19.86
CA GLY A 284 14.70 -21.45 -20.11
C GLY A 284 15.65 -21.64 -18.93
N LYS A 285 15.34 -21.09 -17.76
CA LYS A 285 16.12 -21.26 -16.52
C LYS A 285 15.44 -22.25 -15.60
N ALA A 286 16.20 -23.24 -15.12
CA ALA A 286 15.72 -24.17 -14.11
C ALA A 286 15.40 -23.42 -12.80
N ILE A 287 14.27 -23.76 -12.19
CA ILE A 287 13.85 -23.27 -10.87
C ILE A 287 13.68 -24.47 -9.93
N ALA A 288 13.99 -24.26 -8.65
CA ALA A 288 13.75 -25.23 -7.60
C ALA A 288 12.25 -25.38 -7.32
N ALA A 289 11.85 -26.47 -6.67
CA ALA A 289 10.51 -26.55 -6.09
C ALA A 289 10.37 -25.56 -4.92
N TYR A 290 9.14 -25.14 -4.62
CA TYR A 290 8.88 -24.19 -3.52
C TYR A 290 9.48 -24.66 -2.18
N VAL A 291 9.39 -25.95 -1.90
CA VAL A 291 9.91 -26.56 -0.64
C VAL A 291 11.44 -26.54 -0.53
N ASP A 292 12.12 -26.35 -1.65
CA ASP A 292 13.58 -26.26 -1.72
C ASP A 292 14.09 -24.80 -1.77
N GLU A 293 13.18 -23.82 -1.71
CA GLU A 293 13.54 -22.42 -1.71
C GLU A 293 14.10 -21.97 -0.34
N PRO A 294 14.98 -20.98 -0.31
CA PRO A 294 15.55 -20.47 0.95
C PRO A 294 14.46 -19.98 1.92
N ASP A 295 14.64 -20.25 3.21
CA ASP A 295 13.77 -19.82 4.30
C ASP A 295 12.31 -20.32 4.20
N VAL A 296 12.05 -21.38 3.47
CA VAL A 296 10.78 -22.10 3.40
C VAL A 296 10.85 -23.35 4.29
N ASP A 297 9.78 -23.63 5.04
CA ASP A 297 9.65 -24.88 5.80
C ASP A 297 9.35 -26.05 4.84
N PRO A 298 10.23 -27.03 4.66
CA PRO A 298 9.99 -28.15 3.77
C PRO A 298 8.77 -29.00 4.16
N ALA A 299 8.41 -29.01 5.45
CA ALA A 299 7.22 -29.70 5.96
C ALA A 299 5.96 -28.83 5.94
N GLY A 300 6.10 -27.55 5.66
CA GLY A 300 5.02 -26.59 5.57
C GLY A 300 3.98 -26.95 4.51
N ARG A 301 2.80 -26.36 4.61
CA ARG A 301 1.68 -26.54 3.66
C ARG A 301 1.29 -25.23 2.94
N THR A 302 2.14 -24.25 2.96
CA THR A 302 1.89 -22.94 2.35
C THR A 302 1.74 -23.10 0.85
N GLU A 303 0.66 -22.57 0.31
CA GLU A 303 0.36 -22.59 -1.11
C GLU A 303 1.01 -21.42 -1.86
N THR A 304 1.40 -21.70 -3.12
CA THR A 304 1.85 -20.67 -4.09
C THR A 304 0.85 -20.47 -5.23
N PHE A 305 -0.25 -21.19 -5.18
CA PHE A 305 -1.39 -21.11 -6.10
C PHE A 305 -2.69 -21.22 -5.30
N ALA A 306 -3.64 -20.35 -5.60
CA ALA A 306 -5.00 -20.45 -5.09
C ALA A 306 -5.98 -20.09 -6.22
N ALA A 307 -7.04 -20.87 -6.36
CA ALA A 307 -8.16 -20.60 -7.25
C ALA A 307 -9.46 -20.89 -6.50
N MET A 308 -10.51 -20.11 -6.77
CA MET A 308 -11.82 -20.29 -6.16
C MET A 308 -12.90 -19.72 -7.06
N MET A 309 -14.12 -20.25 -6.95
CA MET A 309 -15.31 -19.83 -7.65
C MET A 309 -16.34 -19.27 -6.66
#